data_daaa61b6d0dd29af09cdf1f4c98baf52
#
_entry.id   daaa61b6d0dd29af09cdf1f4c98baf52
#
_cell.length_a   1.000
_cell.length_b   1.000
_cell.length_c   1.000
_cell.angle_alpha   90.00
_cell.angle_beta   90.00
_cell.angle_gamma   90.00
#
_symmetry.space_group_name_H-M   'P 1'
#
loop_
_entity.id
_entity.type
_entity.pdbx_description
1 polymer ?
#
loop_
_entity_poly.entity_id
_entity_poly.type
_entity_poly.pdbx_seq_one_letter_code
_entity_poly.pdbx_strand_id
1 'polypeptide(L)'
;MKSFILMVIAMVCVVSLEAQNKSFYDFTVRTIDGKEFPLSSLKGKKVLVVNVASKCGLTPQYAKLQELYEKYKDKNFVIIGFPANNFMGQEPGSNEEIAKFCSLNYDVTFPMMSKISVKGKDMAPLYQWLTEKKLNGKEDAPVQWNFQKFMIDENGNWIGF
;
A
#
# COMPACT_ATOMS: atom_id res chain seq x y z
N MET A 1 7.22 -72.01 -11.91
CA MET A 1 6.27 -70.91 -11.88
C MET A 1 6.87 -69.81 -10.97
N LYS A 2 7.44 -68.75 -11.62
CA LYS A 2 8.08 -67.62 -10.90
C LYS A 2 7.16 -66.41 -11.02
N SER A 3 6.50 -66.01 -9.93
CA SER A 3 5.67 -64.79 -9.84
C SER A 3 6.58 -63.56 -9.83
N PHE A 4 6.46 -62.73 -10.84
CA PHE A 4 7.05 -61.39 -10.87
C PHE A 4 6.05 -60.41 -10.21
N ILE A 5 6.40 -59.89 -9.04
CA ILE A 5 5.68 -58.81 -8.39
C ILE A 5 6.19 -57.50 -8.99
N LEU A 6 5.39 -56.85 -9.81
CA LEU A 6 5.65 -55.51 -10.31
C LEU A 6 5.34 -54.51 -9.22
N MET A 7 6.36 -53.91 -8.63
CA MET A 7 6.23 -52.84 -7.64
C MET A 7 6.13 -51.48 -8.38
N VAL A 8 4.92 -50.98 -8.52
CA VAL A 8 4.66 -49.63 -9.08
C VAL A 8 4.95 -48.62 -8.00
N ILE A 9 6.10 -47.93 -8.07
CA ILE A 9 6.41 -46.79 -7.23
C ILE A 9 5.67 -45.57 -7.81
N ALA A 10 4.53 -45.24 -7.16
CA ALA A 10 3.85 -43.97 -7.43
C ALA A 10 4.68 -42.82 -6.87
N MET A 11 5.38 -42.11 -7.74
CA MET A 11 6.12 -40.87 -7.40
C MET A 11 5.09 -39.76 -7.18
N VAL A 12 4.73 -39.52 -5.93
CA VAL A 12 3.88 -38.38 -5.53
C VAL A 12 4.73 -37.13 -5.66
N CYS A 13 4.57 -36.39 -6.78
CA CYS A 13 5.06 -35.01 -6.88
C CYS A 13 4.30 -34.15 -5.89
N VAL A 14 4.92 -33.89 -4.73
CA VAL A 14 4.48 -32.85 -3.82
C VAL A 14 4.83 -31.52 -4.47
N VAL A 15 3.90 -30.93 -5.21
CA VAL A 15 4.01 -29.55 -5.66
C VAL A 15 3.84 -28.69 -4.41
N SER A 16 4.95 -28.26 -3.83
CA SER A 16 4.95 -27.23 -2.81
C SER A 16 4.38 -25.96 -3.43
N LEU A 17 3.13 -25.66 -3.13
CA LEU A 17 2.54 -24.37 -3.44
C LEU A 17 3.21 -23.36 -2.50
N GLU A 18 4.39 -22.88 -2.89
CA GLU A 18 4.94 -21.69 -2.25
C GLU A 18 3.91 -20.59 -2.44
N ALA A 19 3.30 -20.15 -1.33
CA ALA A 19 2.48 -18.96 -1.33
C ALA A 19 3.39 -17.83 -1.85
N GLN A 20 3.22 -17.44 -3.10
CA GLN A 20 3.99 -16.39 -3.73
C GLN A 20 3.77 -15.12 -2.90
N ASN A 21 4.75 -14.72 -2.11
CA ASN A 21 4.71 -13.50 -1.33
C ASN A 21 4.49 -12.34 -2.32
N LYS A 22 3.28 -11.76 -2.28
CA LYS A 22 2.96 -10.61 -3.13
C LYS A 22 3.97 -9.50 -2.86
N SER A 23 4.47 -8.92 -3.93
CA SER A 23 5.23 -7.67 -3.90
C SER A 23 4.28 -6.48 -3.85
N PHE A 24 4.75 -5.34 -3.38
CA PHE A 24 4.07 -4.06 -3.53
C PHE A 24 3.64 -3.79 -4.99
N TYR A 25 4.42 -4.22 -5.95
CA TYR A 25 4.17 -4.01 -7.38
C TYR A 25 3.05 -4.87 -7.99
N ASP A 26 2.55 -5.86 -7.24
CA ASP A 26 1.45 -6.72 -7.69
C ASP A 26 0.06 -6.09 -7.42
N PHE A 27 0.03 -4.90 -6.85
CA PHE A 27 -1.21 -4.18 -6.58
C PHE A 27 -1.47 -3.11 -7.65
N THR A 28 -2.75 -2.97 -7.99
CA THR A 28 -3.29 -1.84 -8.73
C THR A 28 -4.27 -1.12 -7.82
N VAL A 29 -4.13 0.20 -7.73
CA VAL A 29 -5.01 1.08 -6.96
C VAL A 29 -5.70 2.06 -7.90
N ARG A 30 -6.52 2.97 -7.37
CA ARG A 30 -7.12 4.05 -8.17
C ARG A 30 -6.60 5.39 -7.68
N THR A 31 -6.27 6.26 -8.62
CA THR A 31 -5.98 7.67 -8.32
C THR A 31 -7.22 8.37 -7.78
N ILE A 32 -7.06 9.53 -7.17
CA ILE A 32 -8.17 10.30 -6.61
C ILE A 32 -9.21 10.73 -7.65
N ASP A 33 -8.82 10.83 -8.94
CA ASP A 33 -9.69 11.04 -10.08
C ASP A 33 -10.25 9.74 -10.70
N GLY A 34 -10.06 8.59 -10.04
CA GLY A 34 -10.67 7.31 -10.35
C GLY A 34 -9.96 6.46 -11.41
N LYS A 35 -8.82 6.89 -11.96
CA LYS A 35 -8.05 6.13 -12.96
C LYS A 35 -7.29 4.98 -12.30
N GLU A 36 -7.09 3.90 -13.04
CA GLU A 36 -6.24 2.80 -12.58
C GLU A 36 -4.77 3.25 -12.47
N PHE A 37 -4.13 2.85 -11.38
CA PHE A 37 -2.74 3.15 -11.08
C PHE A 37 -2.03 1.87 -10.65
N PRO A 38 -1.37 1.15 -11.57
CA PRO A 38 -0.59 -0.02 -11.22
C PRO A 38 0.66 0.41 -10.44
N LEU A 39 0.85 -0.13 -9.24
CA LEU A 39 2.01 0.21 -8.40
C LEU A 39 3.33 -0.25 -9.03
N SER A 40 3.29 -1.16 -10.00
CA SER A 40 4.44 -1.53 -10.83
C SER A 40 5.04 -0.35 -11.62
N SER A 41 4.27 0.72 -11.86
CA SER A 41 4.77 1.96 -12.47
C SER A 41 5.78 2.70 -11.60
N LEU A 42 5.87 2.33 -10.32
CA LEU A 42 6.79 2.92 -9.34
C LEU A 42 8.08 2.12 -9.16
N LYS A 43 8.31 1.08 -9.98
CA LYS A 43 9.56 0.29 -9.94
C LYS A 43 10.79 1.19 -10.03
N GLY A 44 11.80 0.89 -9.20
CA GLY A 44 13.04 1.67 -9.12
C GLY A 44 12.93 2.92 -8.22
N LYS A 45 11.76 3.16 -7.60
CA LYS A 45 11.59 4.28 -6.66
C LYS A 45 11.37 3.75 -5.24
N LYS A 46 11.89 4.48 -4.26
CA LYS A 46 11.47 4.35 -2.87
C LYS A 46 10.11 5.00 -2.71
N VAL A 47 9.16 4.28 -2.11
CA VAL A 47 7.77 4.75 -1.96
C VAL A 47 7.44 4.96 -0.50
N LEU A 48 6.93 6.14 -0.16
CA LEU A 48 6.31 6.43 1.13
C LEU A 48 4.79 6.36 0.97
N VAL A 49 4.17 5.33 1.55
CA VAL A 49 2.72 5.16 1.59
C VAL A 49 2.18 5.80 2.85
N VAL A 50 1.18 6.67 2.75
CA VAL A 50 0.62 7.40 3.90
C VAL A 50 -0.90 7.35 3.85
N ASN A 51 -1.57 6.94 4.94
CA ASN A 51 -3.02 7.15 5.07
C ASN A 51 -3.29 8.55 5.63
N VAL A 52 -4.15 9.30 4.98
CA VAL A 52 -4.34 10.73 5.23
C VAL A 52 -5.80 11.08 5.56
N ALA A 53 -6.02 12.23 6.18
CA ALA A 53 -7.35 12.76 6.48
C ALA A 53 -7.37 14.29 6.53
N SER A 54 -8.49 14.89 6.09
CA SER A 54 -8.66 16.35 5.99
C SER A 54 -9.07 17.01 7.31
N LYS A 55 -9.65 16.26 8.27
CA LYS A 55 -10.21 16.81 9.53
C LYS A 55 -9.55 16.21 10.77
N CYS A 56 -8.24 16.01 10.72
CA CYS A 56 -7.44 15.43 11.81
C CYS A 56 -6.53 16.50 12.43
N GLY A 57 -6.22 16.39 13.70
CA GLY A 57 -5.18 17.22 14.32
C GLY A 57 -3.80 17.07 13.69
N LEU A 58 -3.56 15.95 12.96
CA LEU A 58 -2.34 15.68 12.23
C LEU A 58 -2.36 16.17 10.77
N THR A 59 -3.47 16.73 10.28
CA THR A 59 -3.62 17.23 8.90
C THR A 59 -2.51 18.22 8.48
N PRO A 60 -1.95 19.08 9.36
CA PRO A 60 -0.81 19.93 8.99
C PRO A 60 0.44 19.18 8.52
N GLN A 61 0.53 17.86 8.73
CA GLN A 61 1.62 17.05 8.18
C GLN A 61 1.65 17.04 6.64
N TYR A 62 0.55 17.36 5.95
CA TYR A 62 0.56 17.53 4.49
C TYR A 62 1.65 18.50 4.03
N ALA A 63 1.85 19.62 4.74
CA ALA A 63 2.89 20.59 4.40
C ALA A 63 4.30 19.97 4.42
N LYS A 64 4.60 19.17 5.46
CA LYS A 64 5.89 18.47 5.56
C LYS A 64 6.04 17.33 4.56
N LEU A 65 4.97 16.62 4.24
CA LEU A 65 4.98 15.61 3.19
C LEU A 65 5.22 16.24 1.82
N GLN A 66 4.59 17.39 1.53
CA GLN A 66 4.82 18.12 0.28
C GLN A 66 6.25 18.65 0.18
N GLU A 67 6.78 19.26 1.24
CA GLU A 67 8.18 19.68 1.30
C GLU A 67 9.14 18.51 1.03
N LEU A 68 8.91 17.36 1.66
CA LEU A 68 9.69 16.16 1.46
C LEU A 68 9.60 15.66 0.00
N TYR A 69 8.39 15.63 -0.55
CA TYR A 69 8.16 15.22 -1.93
C TYR A 69 8.92 16.11 -2.91
N GLU A 70 8.80 17.43 -2.81
CA GLU A 70 9.50 18.38 -3.67
C GLU A 70 11.02 18.21 -3.62
N LYS A 71 11.56 17.97 -2.43
CA LYS A 71 13.01 17.77 -2.23
C LYS A 71 13.55 16.50 -2.87
N TYR A 72 12.73 15.45 -3.00
CA TYR A 72 13.21 14.11 -3.37
C TYR A 72 12.54 13.50 -4.61
N LYS A 73 11.49 14.09 -5.19
CA LYS A 73 10.75 13.54 -6.34
C LYS A 73 11.64 13.21 -7.55
N ASP A 74 12.72 13.96 -7.76
CA ASP A 74 13.68 13.75 -8.83
C ASP A 74 14.85 12.80 -8.45
N LYS A 75 14.79 12.20 -7.24
CA LYS A 75 15.80 11.29 -6.68
C LYS A 75 15.24 9.87 -6.45
N ASN A 76 14.44 9.37 -7.39
CA ASN A 76 13.79 8.07 -7.30
C ASN A 76 13.02 7.87 -5.98
N PHE A 77 12.28 8.90 -5.56
CA PHE A 77 11.41 8.87 -4.39
C PHE A 77 10.02 9.35 -4.76
N VAL A 78 9.00 8.74 -4.18
CA VAL A 78 7.61 9.16 -4.36
C VAL A 78 6.82 8.98 -3.06
N ILE A 79 5.89 9.89 -2.82
CA ILE A 79 4.86 9.75 -1.78
C ILE A 79 3.55 9.40 -2.47
N ILE A 80 2.80 8.45 -1.90
CA ILE A 80 1.41 8.18 -2.32
C ILE A 80 0.50 8.30 -1.10
N GLY A 81 -0.52 9.15 -1.20
CA GLY A 81 -1.47 9.43 -0.13
C GLY A 81 -2.79 8.67 -0.33
N PHE A 82 -3.24 7.97 0.69
CA PHE A 82 -4.52 7.25 0.70
C PHE A 82 -5.48 7.91 1.70
N PRO A 83 -6.49 8.67 1.26
CA PRO A 83 -7.53 9.16 2.14
C PRO A 83 -8.26 8.00 2.83
N ALA A 84 -8.49 8.10 4.15
CA ALA A 84 -9.12 7.05 4.92
C ALA A 84 -10.03 7.61 6.02
N ASN A 85 -11.28 7.12 6.07
CA ASN A 85 -12.28 7.59 7.03
C ASN A 85 -12.40 6.70 8.29
N ASN A 86 -11.44 5.78 8.50
CA ASN A 86 -11.51 4.78 9.57
C ASN A 86 -11.32 5.35 10.98
N PHE A 87 -10.74 6.54 11.09
CA PHE A 87 -10.43 7.16 12.38
C PHE A 87 -11.36 8.33 12.66
N MET A 88 -12.38 8.09 13.50
CA MET A 88 -13.36 9.08 13.97
C MET A 88 -14.10 9.84 12.84
N GLY A 89 -14.22 9.26 11.64
CA GLY A 89 -14.87 9.94 10.52
C GLY A 89 -14.14 11.19 10.04
N GLN A 90 -12.81 11.25 10.20
CA GLN A 90 -12.02 12.45 9.91
C GLN A 90 -11.71 12.67 8.42
N GLU A 91 -12.23 11.81 7.54
CA GLU A 91 -12.17 11.99 6.07
C GLU A 91 -13.54 11.78 5.42
N PRO A 92 -14.55 12.62 5.74
CA PRO A 92 -15.91 12.40 5.28
C PRO A 92 -16.14 12.78 3.80
N GLY A 93 -15.27 13.63 3.22
CA GLY A 93 -15.44 14.18 1.89
C GLY A 93 -15.44 13.13 0.76
N SER A 94 -15.95 13.51 -0.41
CA SER A 94 -15.75 12.76 -1.66
C SER A 94 -14.30 12.87 -2.14
N ASN A 95 -13.90 12.05 -3.12
CA ASN A 95 -12.56 12.14 -3.71
C ASN A 95 -12.29 13.55 -4.29
N GLU A 96 -13.28 14.17 -4.94
CA GLU A 96 -13.18 15.50 -5.52
C GLU A 96 -12.99 16.57 -4.44
N GLU A 97 -13.73 16.49 -3.35
CA GLU A 97 -13.61 17.41 -2.20
C GLU A 97 -12.24 17.28 -1.53
N ILE A 98 -11.74 16.05 -1.38
CA ILE A 98 -10.42 15.77 -0.82
C ILE A 98 -9.31 16.32 -1.72
N ALA A 99 -9.38 16.06 -3.03
CA ALA A 99 -8.42 16.57 -4.00
C ALA A 99 -8.34 18.11 -3.95
N LYS A 100 -9.50 18.76 -3.94
CA LYS A 100 -9.60 20.22 -3.82
C LYS A 100 -9.04 20.73 -2.51
N PHE A 101 -9.35 20.07 -1.39
CA PHE A 101 -8.82 20.41 -0.07
C PHE A 101 -7.29 20.34 -0.04
N CYS A 102 -6.70 19.24 -0.52
CA CYS A 102 -5.25 19.04 -0.53
C CYS A 102 -4.53 20.07 -1.40
N SER A 103 -5.06 20.36 -2.58
CA SER A 103 -4.49 21.35 -3.50
C SER A 103 -4.56 22.77 -2.93
N LEU A 104 -5.75 23.20 -2.44
CA LEU A 104 -5.93 24.59 -2.01
C LEU A 104 -5.29 24.94 -0.66
N ASN A 105 -5.15 23.96 0.24
CA ASN A 105 -4.66 24.26 1.59
C ASN A 105 -3.19 23.88 1.81
N TYR A 106 -2.65 22.98 0.99
CA TYR A 106 -1.30 22.42 1.20
C TYR A 106 -0.48 22.30 -0.09
N ASP A 107 -1.01 22.75 -1.23
CA ASP A 107 -0.35 22.65 -2.54
C ASP A 107 0.16 21.24 -2.86
N VAL A 108 -0.59 20.20 -2.43
CA VAL A 108 -0.19 18.79 -2.60
C VAL A 108 -0.08 18.45 -4.08
N THR A 109 1.12 18.02 -4.48
CA THR A 109 1.43 17.57 -5.85
C THR A 109 1.86 16.11 -5.92
N PHE A 110 2.12 15.45 -4.78
CA PHE A 110 2.35 14.02 -4.79
C PHE A 110 1.07 13.24 -5.10
N PRO A 111 1.17 12.04 -5.71
CA PRO A 111 0.02 11.22 -6.09
C PRO A 111 -0.93 10.95 -4.93
N MET A 112 -2.18 11.39 -5.09
CA MET A 112 -3.28 11.06 -4.19
C MET A 112 -4.12 9.96 -4.81
N MET A 113 -4.48 8.95 -3.99
CA MET A 113 -5.30 7.82 -4.40
C MET A 113 -6.75 8.03 -3.95
N SER A 114 -7.67 7.26 -4.53
CA SER A 114 -9.06 7.20 -4.08
C SER A 114 -9.16 6.81 -2.62
N LYS A 115 -10.16 7.32 -1.94
CA LYS A 115 -10.44 6.98 -0.54
C LYS A 115 -10.70 5.48 -0.39
N ILE A 116 -10.03 4.87 0.59
CA ILE A 116 -10.12 3.43 0.90
C ILE A 116 -10.28 3.20 2.39
N SER A 117 -10.61 1.97 2.77
CA SER A 117 -10.50 1.51 4.16
C SER A 117 -9.09 0.99 4.43
N VAL A 118 -8.48 1.43 5.53
CA VAL A 118 -7.14 1.04 5.97
C VAL A 118 -7.16 0.20 7.26
N LYS A 119 -8.36 -0.11 7.78
CA LYS A 119 -8.55 -0.87 9.01
C LYS A 119 -9.94 -1.51 9.05
N GLY A 120 -10.08 -2.67 9.70
CA GLY A 120 -11.36 -3.34 9.85
C GLY A 120 -11.62 -4.39 8.77
N LYS A 121 -12.89 -4.86 8.69
CA LYS A 121 -13.25 -6.00 7.83
C LYS A 121 -13.17 -5.69 6.33
N ASP A 122 -13.31 -4.44 5.97
CA ASP A 122 -13.30 -3.90 4.61
C ASP A 122 -11.95 -3.31 4.21
N MET A 123 -10.90 -3.59 5.01
CA MET A 123 -9.53 -3.11 4.73
C MET A 123 -9.09 -3.49 3.32
N ALA A 124 -8.61 -2.50 2.56
CA ALA A 124 -8.14 -2.66 1.20
C ALA A 124 -6.97 -3.67 1.11
N PRO A 125 -6.88 -4.51 0.06
CA PRO A 125 -5.87 -5.56 -0.05
C PRO A 125 -4.42 -5.05 0.09
N LEU A 126 -4.11 -3.86 -0.43
CA LEU A 126 -2.81 -3.22 -0.23
C LEU A 126 -2.52 -2.98 1.25
N TYR A 127 -3.50 -2.48 2.02
CA TYR A 127 -3.31 -2.22 3.44
C TYR A 127 -3.26 -3.50 4.27
N GLN A 128 -3.95 -4.58 3.87
CA GLN A 128 -3.74 -5.89 4.47
C GLN A 128 -2.27 -6.33 4.30
N TRP A 129 -1.72 -6.19 3.09
CA TRP A 129 -0.33 -6.50 2.83
C TRP A 129 0.63 -5.62 3.63
N LEU A 130 0.39 -4.31 3.72
CA LEU A 130 1.22 -3.39 4.48
C LEU A 130 1.24 -3.68 5.99
N THR A 131 0.16 -4.26 6.53
CA THR A 131 -0.06 -4.37 7.98
C THR A 131 0.08 -5.77 8.54
N GLU A 132 0.05 -6.82 7.69
CA GLU A 132 0.03 -8.21 8.15
C GLU A 132 1.32 -8.96 7.75
N LYS A 133 2.10 -9.38 8.75
CA LYS A 133 3.33 -10.16 8.56
C LYS A 133 3.16 -11.37 7.64
N LYS A 134 2.02 -12.07 7.76
CA LYS A 134 1.73 -13.25 6.91
C LYS A 134 1.67 -12.93 5.42
N LEU A 135 1.44 -11.66 5.05
CA LEU A 135 1.34 -11.19 3.67
C LEU A 135 2.60 -10.47 3.20
N ASN A 136 3.22 -9.63 4.06
CA ASN A 136 4.43 -8.87 3.71
C ASN A 136 5.73 -9.63 4.02
N GLY A 137 5.67 -10.71 4.80
CA GLY A 137 6.81 -11.53 5.18
C GLY A 137 7.79 -10.86 6.17
N LYS A 138 7.43 -9.70 6.73
CA LYS A 138 8.32 -8.89 7.59
C LYS A 138 7.76 -8.71 9.00
N GLU A 139 6.68 -7.95 9.14
CA GLU A 139 6.19 -7.53 10.45
C GLU A 139 4.69 -7.23 10.44
N ASP A 140 4.04 -7.40 11.59
CA ASP A 140 2.68 -6.91 11.84
C ASP A 140 2.75 -5.43 12.24
N ALA A 141 2.16 -4.57 11.42
CA ALA A 141 2.21 -3.11 11.56
C ALA A 141 0.80 -2.49 11.42
N PRO A 142 -0.13 -2.80 12.34
CA PRO A 142 -1.50 -2.31 12.22
C PRO A 142 -1.55 -0.79 12.21
N VAL A 143 -2.40 -0.22 11.34
CA VAL A 143 -2.59 1.24 11.29
C VAL A 143 -3.16 1.73 12.62
N GLN A 144 -2.40 2.56 13.33
CA GLN A 144 -2.78 3.10 14.64
C GLN A 144 -3.66 4.34 14.51
N TRP A 145 -3.32 5.24 13.59
CA TRP A 145 -4.01 6.51 13.38
C TRP A 145 -3.83 7.06 11.96
N ASN A 146 -4.45 8.19 11.66
CA ASN A 146 -4.18 8.94 10.44
C ASN A 146 -2.70 9.36 10.36
N PHE A 147 -2.19 9.48 9.16
CA PHE A 147 -0.80 9.85 8.83
C PHE A 147 0.26 8.83 9.29
N GLN A 148 -0.11 7.56 9.44
CA GLN A 148 0.88 6.49 9.54
C GLN A 148 1.58 6.29 8.19
N LYS A 149 2.86 6.00 8.24
CA LYS A 149 3.71 5.87 7.06
C LYS A 149 4.20 4.44 6.94
N PHE A 150 4.35 3.97 5.69
CA PHE A 150 5.02 2.73 5.37
C PHE A 150 6.05 3.00 4.29
N MET A 151 7.24 2.42 4.42
CA MET A 151 8.33 2.58 3.48
C MET A 151 8.50 1.31 2.64
N ILE A 152 8.59 1.52 1.32
CA ILE A 152 8.85 0.47 0.33
C ILE A 152 10.14 0.82 -0.39
N ASP A 153 11.02 -0.17 -0.55
CA ASP A 153 12.26 0.01 -1.30
C ASP A 153 12.04 0.02 -2.82
N GLU A 154 13.11 0.28 -3.57
CA GLU A 154 13.11 0.32 -5.04
C GLU A 154 12.80 -1.02 -5.71
N ASN A 155 12.82 -2.13 -4.96
CA ASN A 155 12.49 -3.48 -5.43
C ASN A 155 11.05 -3.89 -5.07
N GLY A 156 10.31 -3.04 -4.36
CA GLY A 156 8.94 -3.30 -3.91
C GLY A 156 8.86 -4.09 -2.61
N ASN A 157 9.94 -4.14 -1.84
CA ASN A 157 9.94 -4.76 -0.52
C ASN A 157 9.50 -3.77 0.55
N TRP A 158 8.70 -4.26 1.49
CA TRP A 158 8.36 -3.52 2.70
C TRP A 158 9.60 -3.40 3.62
N ILE A 159 9.97 -2.20 4.04
CA ILE A 159 11.20 -1.93 4.81
C ILE A 159 10.97 -1.19 6.14
N GLY A 160 9.76 -0.73 6.43
CA GLY A 160 9.47 -0.10 7.72
C GLY A 160 8.17 0.69 7.76
N PHE A 161 7.81 1.15 8.97
CA PHE A 161 6.65 1.99 9.24
C PHE A 161 6.95 2.95 10.41
#